data_dba139e7554e39440affa6acbaacf68e
#
_entry.id   dba139e7554e39440affa6acbaacf68e
#
_cell.length_a   1.000
_cell.length_b   1.000
_cell.length_c   1.000
_cell.angle_alpha   90.00
_cell.angle_beta   90.00
_cell.angle_gamma   90.00
#
_symmetry.space_group_name_H-M   'P 1'
#
loop_
_entity.id
_entity.type
_entity.pdbx_description
1 polymer ?
#
loop_
_entity_poly.entity_id
_entity_poly.type
_entity_poly.pdbx_seq_one_letter_code
_entity_poly.pdbx_strand_id
1 'polypeptide(L)'
;MKTLELERLRLSRKKRIKMKVQKQKSRHRLTVFRSTKHIYAQIVDDNEGKTLAASSSLSKGFKEQMKTGGNLKAAALVGSLIGEQAVEQGIKEVYCDRNGFHYSGRIKALSVGVREKGIKF
;
A
#
# COMPACT_ATOMS: atom_id res chain seq x y z
N MET A 1 -17.51 -19.35 -9.85
CA MET A 1 -16.80 -19.48 -8.60
C MET A 1 -17.52 -18.75 -7.48
N LYS A 2 -17.58 -19.34 -6.35
CA LYS A 2 -18.33 -18.79 -5.22
C LYS A 2 -17.49 -17.77 -4.45
N THR A 3 -18.14 -16.73 -3.96
CA THR A 3 -17.49 -15.63 -3.22
C THR A 3 -16.67 -16.12 -2.03
N LEU A 4 -17.18 -17.12 -1.29
CA LEU A 4 -16.47 -17.69 -0.15
C LEU A 4 -15.11 -18.33 -0.50
N GLU A 5 -15.00 -18.94 -1.67
CA GLU A 5 -13.75 -19.53 -2.12
C GLU A 5 -12.73 -18.46 -2.48
N LEU A 6 -13.19 -17.38 -3.12
CA LEU A 6 -12.33 -16.24 -3.44
C LEU A 6 -11.77 -15.59 -2.18
N GLU A 7 -12.62 -15.39 -1.17
CA GLU A 7 -12.20 -14.84 0.11
C GLU A 7 -11.20 -15.74 0.82
N ARG A 8 -11.43 -17.07 0.80
CA ARG A 8 -10.52 -18.03 1.41
C ARG A 8 -9.13 -17.97 0.76
N LEU A 9 -9.07 -17.90 -0.56
CA LEU A 9 -7.80 -17.80 -1.30
C LEU A 9 -7.07 -16.50 -0.98
N ARG A 10 -7.79 -15.40 -0.90
CA ARG A 10 -7.21 -14.11 -0.54
C ARG A 10 -6.63 -14.11 0.87
N LEU A 11 -7.37 -14.66 1.83
CA LEU A 11 -6.90 -14.76 3.22
C LEU A 11 -5.69 -15.67 3.36
N SER A 12 -5.62 -16.77 2.62
CA SER A 12 -4.45 -17.66 2.59
C SER A 12 -3.22 -16.93 2.05
N ARG A 13 -3.37 -16.15 0.98
CA ARG A 13 -2.28 -15.35 0.42
C ARG A 13 -1.82 -14.27 1.41
N LYS A 14 -2.76 -13.60 2.06
CA LYS A 14 -2.46 -12.59 3.08
C LYS A 14 -1.63 -13.18 4.23
N LYS A 15 -2.01 -14.35 4.72
CA LYS A 15 -1.29 -15.05 5.79
C LYS A 15 0.14 -15.39 5.38
N ARG A 16 0.36 -15.90 4.17
CA ARG A 16 1.70 -16.23 3.66
C ARG A 16 2.59 -15.00 3.54
N ILE A 17 2.06 -13.89 3.04
CA ILE A 17 2.77 -12.62 2.92
C ILE A 17 3.17 -12.13 4.30
N LYS A 18 2.26 -12.17 5.26
CA LYS A 18 2.50 -11.74 6.62
C LYS A 18 3.62 -12.54 7.29
N MET A 19 3.70 -13.84 7.05
CA MET A 19 4.79 -14.69 7.56
C MET A 19 6.15 -14.31 6.99
N LYS A 20 6.23 -13.99 5.70
CA LYS A 20 7.46 -13.51 5.07
C LYS A 20 7.90 -12.17 5.62
N VAL A 21 6.96 -11.28 5.84
CA VAL A 21 7.17 -9.93 6.36
C VAL A 21 7.77 -9.96 7.77
N GLN A 22 7.29 -10.82 8.63
CA GLN A 22 7.79 -10.94 10.00
C GLN A 22 9.27 -11.30 10.10
N LYS A 23 9.85 -11.89 9.06
CA LYS A 23 11.28 -12.22 9.02
C LYS A 23 12.16 -11.00 8.73
N GLN A 24 11.58 -9.86 8.29
CA GLN A 24 12.31 -8.66 7.90
C GLN A 24 12.06 -7.51 8.87
N LYS A 25 12.31 -7.74 10.15
CA LYS A 25 11.97 -6.80 11.24
C LYS A 25 12.66 -5.43 11.18
N SER A 26 13.71 -5.27 10.36
CA SER A 26 14.44 -4.03 10.21
C SER A 26 13.77 -3.00 9.31
N ARG A 27 12.70 -3.39 8.61
CA ARG A 27 12.00 -2.51 7.67
C ARG A 27 10.60 -2.18 8.16
N HIS A 28 10.13 -0.98 7.80
CA HIS A 28 8.74 -0.63 8.00
C HIS A 28 7.87 -1.32 6.96
N ARG A 29 6.62 -1.54 7.30
CA ARG A 29 5.66 -2.24 6.43
C ARG A 29 4.81 -1.24 5.67
N LEU A 30 4.84 -1.35 4.33
CA LEU A 30 3.91 -0.64 3.46
C LEU A 30 2.70 -1.55 3.26
N THR A 31 1.58 -1.22 3.86
CA THR A 31 0.34 -1.98 3.69
C THR A 31 -0.57 -1.27 2.70
N VAL A 32 -1.14 -2.03 1.76
CA VAL A 32 -1.98 -1.53 0.69
C VAL A 32 -3.32 -2.24 0.70
N PHE A 33 -4.38 -1.48 0.61
CA PHE A 33 -5.74 -1.99 0.53
C PHE A 33 -6.50 -1.27 -0.58
N ARG A 34 -7.37 -1.98 -1.28
CA ARG A 34 -8.22 -1.38 -2.30
C ARG A 34 -9.67 -1.83 -2.18
N SER A 35 -10.58 -0.91 -2.53
CA SER A 35 -11.98 -1.21 -2.77
C SER A 35 -12.29 -0.87 -4.24
N THR A 36 -13.53 -1.02 -4.66
CA THR A 36 -13.95 -0.72 -6.03
C THR A 36 -13.67 0.74 -6.41
N LYS A 37 -13.93 1.68 -5.49
CA LYS A 37 -13.85 3.12 -5.76
C LYS A 37 -12.60 3.81 -5.19
N HIS A 38 -11.90 3.18 -4.28
CA HIS A 38 -10.81 3.83 -3.55
C HIS A 38 -9.62 2.89 -3.35
N ILE A 39 -8.47 3.50 -3.07
CA ILE A 39 -7.25 2.77 -2.72
C ILE A 39 -6.59 3.47 -1.54
N TYR A 40 -5.96 2.69 -0.66
CA TYR A 40 -5.38 3.15 0.58
C TYR A 40 -3.98 2.58 0.76
N ALA A 41 -3.09 3.37 1.34
CA ALA A 41 -1.75 2.93 1.68
C ALA A 41 -1.34 3.50 3.04
N GLN A 42 -0.63 2.69 3.82
CA GLN A 42 -0.06 3.10 5.10
C GLN A 42 1.34 2.54 5.24
N ILE A 43 2.21 3.29 5.89
CA ILE A 43 3.52 2.79 6.32
C ILE A 43 3.46 2.65 7.83
N VAL A 44 3.68 1.43 8.34
CA VAL A 44 3.48 1.07 9.73
C VAL A 44 4.80 0.60 10.33
N ASP A 45 5.08 1.08 11.55
CA ASP A 45 6.14 0.55 12.39
C ASP A 45 5.53 -0.52 13.30
N ASP A 46 5.76 -1.79 12.96
CA ASP A 46 5.21 -2.92 13.71
C ASP A 46 5.84 -3.07 15.10
N ASN A 47 7.05 -2.56 15.31
CA ASN A 47 7.72 -2.64 16.60
C ASN A 47 7.07 -1.70 17.63
N GLU A 48 6.63 -0.52 17.20
CA GLU A 48 5.99 0.47 18.06
C GLU A 48 4.46 0.51 17.90
N GLY A 49 3.92 -0.20 16.92
CA GLY A 49 2.49 -0.19 16.63
C GLY A 49 1.97 1.16 16.13
N LYS A 50 2.81 1.92 15.43
CA LYS A 50 2.47 3.26 14.93
C LYS A 50 2.34 3.29 13.42
N THR A 51 1.37 4.08 12.93
CA THR A 51 1.30 4.45 11.51
C THR A 51 2.15 5.70 11.29
N LEU A 52 3.19 5.56 10.49
CA LEU A 52 4.14 6.64 10.21
C LEU A 52 3.70 7.53 9.06
N ALA A 53 3.04 6.97 8.07
CA ALA A 53 2.53 7.68 6.91
C ALA A 53 1.25 7.02 6.43
N ALA A 54 0.35 7.81 5.88
CA ALA A 54 -0.91 7.31 5.32
C ALA A 54 -1.34 8.18 4.14
N SER A 55 -1.88 7.54 3.11
CA SER A 55 -2.46 8.21 1.96
C SER A 55 -3.60 7.38 1.39
N SER A 56 -4.58 8.03 0.82
CA SER A 56 -5.69 7.35 0.16
C SER A 56 -6.33 8.27 -0.87
N SER A 57 -7.17 7.69 -1.72
CA SER A 57 -7.99 8.47 -2.65
C SER A 57 -9.07 9.30 -1.94
N LEU A 58 -9.22 9.14 -0.64
CA LEU A 58 -10.10 9.97 0.19
C LEU A 58 -9.36 11.11 0.88
N SER A 59 -8.03 11.12 0.88
CA SER A 59 -7.25 12.15 1.56
C SER A 59 -7.34 13.50 0.84
N LYS A 60 -7.17 14.59 1.60
CA LYS A 60 -7.26 15.95 1.08
C LYS A 60 -6.26 16.21 -0.04
N GLY A 61 -5.01 15.82 0.15
CA GLY A 61 -3.97 16.00 -0.86
C GLY A 61 -4.28 15.31 -2.18
N PHE A 62 -4.91 14.13 -2.13
CA PHE A 62 -5.38 13.44 -3.32
C PHE A 62 -6.51 14.22 -4.01
N LYS A 63 -7.51 14.63 -3.25
CA LYS A 63 -8.71 15.30 -3.79
C LYS A 63 -8.39 16.66 -4.43
N GLU A 64 -7.35 17.33 -4.01
CA GLU A 64 -6.88 18.57 -4.62
C GLU A 64 -6.34 18.36 -6.03
N GLN A 65 -5.85 17.15 -6.34
CA GLN A 65 -5.22 16.83 -7.62
C GLN A 65 -6.08 15.96 -8.53
N MET A 66 -7.00 15.20 -7.99
CA MET A 66 -7.77 14.22 -8.76
C MET A 66 -9.16 13.98 -8.16
N LYS A 67 -10.15 13.77 -9.05
CA LYS A 67 -11.55 13.57 -8.63
C LYS A 67 -11.95 12.11 -8.48
N THR A 68 -11.30 11.20 -9.22
CA THR A 68 -11.68 9.78 -9.28
C THR A 68 -10.64 8.91 -8.58
N GLY A 69 -11.07 8.03 -7.68
CA GLY A 69 -10.17 7.23 -6.85
C GLY A 69 -9.99 5.77 -7.28
N GLY A 70 -10.71 5.31 -8.30
CA GLY A 70 -10.79 3.90 -8.65
C GLY A 70 -9.97 3.45 -9.86
N ASN A 71 -9.06 4.25 -10.39
CA ASN A 71 -8.29 3.92 -11.59
C ASN A 71 -6.78 3.85 -11.32
N LEU A 72 -6.01 3.51 -12.36
CA LEU A 72 -4.56 3.36 -12.27
C LEU A 72 -3.84 4.68 -11.94
N LYS A 73 -4.30 5.78 -12.51
CA LYS A 73 -3.73 7.10 -12.23
C LYS A 73 -3.93 7.51 -10.79
N ALA A 74 -5.10 7.22 -10.23
CA ALA A 74 -5.39 7.47 -8.83
C ALA A 74 -4.46 6.67 -7.91
N ALA A 75 -4.26 5.40 -8.22
CA ALA A 75 -3.35 4.55 -7.45
C ALA A 75 -1.90 5.06 -7.49
N ALA A 76 -1.43 5.47 -8.66
CA ALA A 76 -0.10 6.04 -8.81
C ALA A 76 0.05 7.33 -7.98
N LEU A 77 -0.97 8.19 -7.95
CA LEU A 77 -0.96 9.42 -7.16
C LEU A 77 -0.92 9.12 -5.66
N VAL A 78 -1.72 8.15 -5.18
CA VAL A 78 -1.69 7.71 -3.77
C VAL A 78 -0.29 7.22 -3.40
N GLY A 79 0.33 6.42 -4.27
CA GLY A 79 1.70 5.94 -4.07
C GLY A 79 2.71 7.07 -4.00
N SER A 80 2.61 8.04 -4.90
CA SER A 80 3.44 9.23 -4.91
C SER A 80 3.33 10.03 -3.61
N LEU A 81 2.11 10.25 -3.16
CA LEU A 81 1.84 11.01 -1.93
C LEU A 81 2.40 10.32 -0.69
N ILE A 82 2.22 9.01 -0.55
CA ILE A 82 2.78 8.30 0.59
C ILE A 82 4.31 8.20 0.51
N GLY A 83 4.86 8.09 -0.70
CA GLY A 83 6.29 8.13 -0.93
C GLY A 83 6.91 9.45 -0.47
N GLU A 84 6.26 10.57 -0.76
CA GLU A 84 6.69 11.88 -0.29
C GLU A 84 6.71 11.96 1.23
N GLN A 85 5.67 11.46 1.90
CA GLN A 85 5.62 11.42 3.35
C GLN A 85 6.75 10.57 3.94
N ALA A 86 7.05 9.45 3.31
CA ALA A 86 8.13 8.57 3.74
C ALA A 86 9.49 9.25 3.63
N VAL A 87 9.75 9.93 2.52
CA VAL A 87 11.00 10.67 2.30
C VAL A 87 11.16 11.76 3.36
N GLU A 88 10.12 12.50 3.68
CA GLU A 88 10.14 13.54 4.70
C GLU A 88 10.52 13.00 6.08
N GLN A 89 10.18 11.74 6.37
CA GLN A 89 10.50 11.08 7.63
C GLN A 89 11.82 10.31 7.61
N GLY A 90 12.55 10.36 6.49
CA GLY A 90 13.82 9.65 6.35
C GLY A 90 13.68 8.15 6.13
N ILE A 91 12.51 7.67 5.76
CA ILE A 91 12.27 6.25 5.46
C ILE A 91 12.84 5.96 4.07
N LYS A 92 13.74 4.99 3.97
CA LYS A 92 14.41 4.64 2.71
C LYS A 92 13.96 3.30 2.15
N GLU A 93 13.56 2.38 3.02
CA GLU A 93 13.18 1.02 2.67
C GLU A 93 11.93 0.59 3.39
N VAL A 94 11.08 -0.14 2.69
CA VAL A 94 9.88 -0.77 3.25
C VAL A 94 9.75 -2.15 2.63
N TYR A 95 8.85 -2.98 3.14
CA TYR A 95 8.37 -4.16 2.43
C TYR A 95 6.86 -4.07 2.29
N CYS A 96 6.37 -4.61 1.18
CA CYS A 96 4.97 -4.44 0.79
C CYS A 96 4.10 -5.57 1.31
N ASP A 97 3.09 -5.22 2.10
CA ASP A 97 2.00 -6.11 2.49
C ASP A 97 0.78 -5.75 1.66
N ARG A 98 0.44 -6.60 0.70
CA ARG A 98 -0.66 -6.38 -0.25
C ARG A 98 -2.02 -6.84 0.29
N ASN A 99 -2.09 -7.30 1.52
CA ASN A 99 -3.34 -7.81 2.12
C ASN A 99 -4.01 -8.92 1.29
N GLY A 100 -3.21 -9.75 0.61
CA GLY A 100 -3.71 -10.84 -0.23
C GLY A 100 -4.15 -10.44 -1.63
N PHE A 101 -4.07 -9.15 -2.01
CA PHE A 101 -4.35 -8.71 -3.37
C PHE A 101 -3.19 -9.09 -4.31
N HIS A 102 -3.51 -9.34 -5.58
CA HIS A 102 -2.50 -9.61 -6.59
C HIS A 102 -1.66 -8.37 -6.88
N TYR A 103 -0.38 -8.56 -7.19
CA TYR A 103 0.51 -7.48 -7.62
C TYR A 103 0.25 -7.16 -9.09
N SER A 104 -0.83 -6.48 -9.34
CA SER A 104 -1.25 -6.09 -10.69
C SER A 104 -2.19 -4.89 -10.60
N GLY A 105 -2.46 -4.26 -11.74
CA GLY A 105 -3.40 -3.15 -11.83
C GLY A 105 -3.08 -2.03 -10.85
N ARG A 106 -4.07 -1.63 -10.07
CA ARG A 106 -3.94 -0.50 -9.10
C ARG A 106 -2.86 -0.73 -8.04
N ILE A 107 -2.72 -1.95 -7.55
CA ILE A 107 -1.70 -2.27 -6.54
C ILE A 107 -0.30 -2.04 -7.12
N LYS A 108 -0.06 -2.49 -8.34
CA LYS A 108 1.21 -2.27 -9.03
C LYS A 108 1.46 -0.78 -9.29
N ALA A 109 0.45 -0.05 -9.76
CA ALA A 109 0.56 1.38 -10.03
C ALA A 109 0.92 2.17 -8.78
N LEU A 110 0.31 1.85 -7.63
CA LEU A 110 0.65 2.46 -6.35
C LEU A 110 2.11 2.16 -5.98
N SER A 111 2.55 0.92 -6.11
CA SER A 111 3.92 0.51 -5.79
C SER A 111 4.95 1.24 -6.64
N VAL A 112 4.68 1.39 -7.94
CA VAL A 112 5.54 2.16 -8.85
C VAL A 112 5.61 3.62 -8.39
N GLY A 113 4.48 4.22 -8.02
CA GLY A 113 4.44 5.60 -7.51
C GLY A 113 5.31 5.79 -6.27
N VAL A 114 5.29 4.85 -5.34
CA VAL A 114 6.13 4.88 -4.14
C VAL A 114 7.62 4.76 -4.52
N ARG A 115 7.97 3.84 -5.42
CA ARG A 115 9.35 3.62 -5.86
C ARG A 115 9.93 4.83 -6.59
N GLU A 116 9.11 5.56 -7.34
CA GLU A 116 9.54 6.78 -8.03
C GLU A 116 10.02 7.87 -7.09
N LYS A 117 9.59 7.84 -5.83
CA LYS A 117 10.05 8.77 -4.80
C LYS A 117 11.35 8.32 -4.10
N GLY A 118 11.92 7.21 -4.53
CA GLY A 118 13.20 6.71 -4.01
C GLY A 118 13.09 5.70 -2.88
N ILE A 119 11.91 5.19 -2.59
CA ILE A 119 11.70 4.16 -1.58
C ILE A 119 11.98 2.79 -2.18
N LYS A 120 12.79 1.98 -1.50
CA LYS A 120 13.16 0.63 -1.96
C LYS A 120 12.26 -0.44 -1.35
N PHE A 121 11.80 -1.32 -2.20
CA PHE A 121 11.12 -2.55 -1.75
C PHE A 121 10.92 -3.53 -2.91
#